data_1d2f197260e5af9768df38a4cb4b03bd
#
_entry.id   1d2f197260e5af9768df38a4cb4b03bd
#
_cell.length_a   1.000
_cell.length_b   1.000
_cell.length_c   1.000
_cell.angle_alpha   90.00
_cell.angle_beta   90.00
_cell.angle_gamma   90.00
#
_symmetry.space_group_name_H-M   'P 1'
#
loop_
_entity.id
_entity.type
_entity.pdbx_description
1 polymer ?
#
loop_
_entity_poly.entity_id
_entity_poly.type
_entity_poly.pdbx_seq_one_letter_code
_entity_poly.pdbx_strand_id
1 'polypeptide(L)'
;MNLKEAFRYQNKIRSFMETAQNILAIDANITTVQNTYLRHKLMAEMEDETVTVVPDAEFHDRITKVVEFLIYLLNEKERLSVAIRKSKAGLDFDVDSEVSLNATRQSVAETLTRMNDLRNSEQIISGGGTGYRFNVDGNQVPYRCDVKRVTTINYDRNVIRNELTKLHKKADEISAKIDLSLVTSSVDYNPPFEINISFADAFDSFTGKEEKE
;
A
#
# COMPACT_ATOMS: atom_id res chain seq x y z
N MET A 1 19.78 7.28 13.53
CA MET A 1 19.53 6.45 12.33
C MET A 1 19.40 7.33 11.10
N ASN A 2 19.50 6.76 9.87
CA ASN A 2 19.25 7.52 8.65
C ASN A 2 17.73 7.54 8.28
N LEU A 3 17.32 8.39 7.32
CA LEU A 3 15.93 8.50 6.89
C LEU A 3 15.34 7.17 6.38
N LYS A 4 16.13 6.37 5.66
CA LYS A 4 15.69 5.06 5.15
C LYS A 4 15.37 4.10 6.30
N GLU A 5 16.22 4.05 7.31
CA GLU A 5 16.00 3.25 8.52
C GLU A 5 14.78 3.75 9.29
N ALA A 6 14.61 5.08 9.41
CA ALA A 6 13.47 5.69 10.09
C ALA A 6 12.14 5.32 9.42
N PHE A 7 12.06 5.31 8.09
CA PHE A 7 10.86 4.87 7.37
C PHE A 7 10.60 3.37 7.55
N ARG A 8 11.63 2.53 7.53
CA ARG A 8 11.47 1.10 7.84
C ARG A 8 10.92 0.90 9.25
N TYR A 9 11.44 1.65 10.21
CA TYR A 9 10.98 1.59 11.59
C TYR A 9 9.55 2.10 11.75
N GLN A 10 9.17 3.16 11.03
CA GLN A 10 7.79 3.65 10.99
C GLN A 10 6.80 2.59 10.47
N ASN A 11 7.20 1.82 9.45
CA ASN A 11 6.39 0.71 8.95
C ASN A 11 6.31 -0.43 9.97
N LYS A 12 7.39 -0.68 10.72
CA LYS A 12 7.39 -1.68 11.80
C LYS A 12 6.41 -1.32 12.92
N ILE A 13 6.45 -0.07 13.40
CA ILE A 13 5.49 0.42 14.40
C ILE A 13 4.05 0.29 13.87
N ARG A 14 3.80 0.65 12.61
CA ARG A 14 2.47 0.49 11.99
C ARG A 14 2.01 -0.96 12.02
N SER A 15 2.85 -1.89 11.59
CA SER A 15 2.53 -3.33 11.61
C SER A 15 2.20 -3.82 13.03
N PHE A 16 2.91 -3.35 14.04
CA PHE A 16 2.63 -3.70 15.43
C PHE A 16 1.30 -3.12 15.92
N MET A 17 1.00 -1.87 15.55
CA MET A 17 -0.30 -1.26 15.86
C MET A 17 -1.45 -2.03 15.20
N GLU A 18 -1.30 -2.45 13.94
CA GLU A 18 -2.28 -3.27 13.23
C GLU A 18 -2.48 -4.62 13.92
N THR A 19 -1.40 -5.28 14.37
CA THR A 19 -1.47 -6.53 15.13
C THR A 19 -2.22 -6.33 16.45
N ALA A 20 -1.89 -5.30 17.23
CA ALA A 20 -2.57 -5.00 18.49
C ALA A 20 -4.07 -4.69 18.25
N GLN A 21 -4.40 -3.90 17.22
CA GLN A 21 -5.79 -3.62 16.87
C GLN A 21 -6.56 -4.89 16.46
N ASN A 22 -5.94 -5.80 15.72
CA ASN A 22 -6.55 -7.06 15.33
C ASN A 22 -6.81 -7.94 16.55
N ILE A 23 -5.90 -8.00 17.53
CA ILE A 23 -6.12 -8.72 18.80
C ILE A 23 -7.34 -8.13 19.55
N LEU A 24 -7.43 -6.80 19.64
CA LEU A 24 -8.51 -6.09 20.33
C LEU A 24 -9.85 -6.12 19.57
N ALA A 25 -9.84 -6.40 18.26
CA ALA A 25 -11.06 -6.49 17.45
C ALA A 25 -11.79 -7.84 17.58
N ILE A 26 -11.17 -8.82 18.24
CA ILE A 26 -11.77 -10.16 18.43
C ILE A 26 -12.52 -10.16 19.76
N ASP A 27 -13.85 -10.27 19.72
CA ASP A 27 -14.71 -10.26 20.91
C ASP A 27 -14.29 -11.32 21.94
N ALA A 28 -13.89 -12.50 21.50
CA ALA A 28 -13.43 -13.58 22.37
C ALA A 28 -12.18 -13.20 23.20
N ASN A 29 -11.36 -12.28 22.73
CA ASN A 29 -10.18 -11.81 23.46
C ASN A 29 -10.56 -10.79 24.55
N ILE A 30 -11.59 -9.98 24.31
CA ILE A 30 -11.95 -8.83 25.16
C ILE A 30 -13.17 -9.08 26.06
N THR A 31 -13.78 -10.27 25.98
CA THR A 31 -14.97 -10.64 26.79
C THR A 31 -14.73 -11.94 27.54
N THR A 32 -15.36 -12.06 28.69
CA THR A 32 -15.45 -13.31 29.44
C THR A 32 -16.87 -13.83 29.36
N VAL A 33 -17.05 -15.08 28.97
CA VAL A 33 -18.35 -15.73 28.86
C VAL A 33 -18.52 -16.67 30.04
N GLN A 34 -19.65 -16.54 30.78
CA GLN A 34 -20.04 -17.45 31.83
C GLN A 34 -21.37 -18.13 31.48
N ASN A 35 -21.38 -19.45 31.46
CA ASN A 35 -22.59 -20.23 31.24
C ASN A 35 -23.11 -20.76 32.59
N THR A 36 -24.32 -20.35 33.01
CA THR A 36 -25.00 -20.91 34.16
C THR A 36 -26.02 -21.94 33.70
N TYR A 37 -25.77 -23.18 34.03
CA TYR A 37 -26.67 -24.31 33.76
C TYR A 37 -27.77 -24.30 34.82
N LEU A 38 -28.99 -23.85 34.49
CA LEU A 38 -30.13 -23.72 35.36
C LEU A 38 -30.76 -25.11 35.62
N ARG A 39 -30.03 -25.99 36.32
CA ARG A 39 -30.43 -27.38 36.63
C ARG A 39 -31.61 -27.43 37.57
N HIS A 40 -31.67 -26.51 38.56
CA HIS A 40 -32.73 -26.37 39.52
C HIS A 40 -34.13 -26.22 38.89
N LYS A 41 -34.22 -25.60 37.69
CA LYS A 41 -35.49 -25.46 36.95
C LYS A 41 -36.08 -26.79 36.47
N LEU A 42 -35.26 -27.80 36.26
CA LEU A 42 -35.67 -29.11 35.81
C LEU A 42 -35.74 -30.14 36.93
N MET A 43 -34.86 -30.04 37.94
CA MET A 43 -34.74 -30.92 39.11
C MET A 43 -34.52 -30.05 40.34
N ALA A 44 -35.54 -29.92 41.18
CA ALA A 44 -35.51 -29.04 42.35
C ALA A 44 -34.40 -29.38 43.39
N GLU A 45 -33.85 -30.59 43.32
CA GLU A 45 -32.80 -31.09 44.18
C GLU A 45 -31.38 -30.81 43.65
N MET A 46 -31.28 -30.27 42.41
CA MET A 46 -29.99 -29.98 41.76
C MET A 46 -29.66 -28.50 41.87
N GLU A 47 -28.42 -28.19 42.24
CA GLU A 47 -27.92 -26.83 42.23
C GLU A 47 -27.55 -26.38 40.84
N ASP A 48 -27.70 -25.09 40.56
CA ASP A 48 -27.25 -24.46 39.32
C ASP A 48 -25.73 -24.43 39.33
N GLU A 49 -25.13 -24.69 38.13
CA GLU A 49 -23.68 -24.70 37.95
C GLU A 49 -23.27 -23.60 36.99
N THR A 50 -22.33 -22.74 37.40
CA THR A 50 -21.74 -21.71 36.55
C THR A 50 -20.34 -22.12 36.13
N VAL A 51 -20.12 -22.18 34.82
CA VAL A 51 -18.83 -22.49 34.20
C VAL A 51 -18.36 -21.29 33.39
N THR A 52 -17.15 -20.82 33.65
CA THR A 52 -16.51 -19.79 32.85
C THR A 52 -15.91 -20.43 31.58
N VAL A 53 -16.28 -19.94 30.43
CA VAL A 53 -15.68 -20.34 29.13
C VAL A 53 -14.44 -19.52 28.93
N VAL A 54 -13.27 -20.15 29.09
CA VAL A 54 -11.98 -19.51 28.78
C VAL A 54 -11.69 -19.72 27.29
N PRO A 55 -11.58 -18.65 26.49
CA PRO A 55 -11.18 -18.80 25.11
C PRO A 55 -9.71 -19.22 25.02
N ASP A 56 -9.39 -20.07 24.04
CA ASP A 56 -8.01 -20.41 23.70
C ASP A 56 -7.38 -19.25 22.90
N ALA A 57 -6.99 -18.20 23.61
CA ALA A 57 -6.45 -16.98 23.01
C ALA A 57 -5.22 -16.51 23.79
N GLU A 58 -4.10 -16.39 23.11
CA GLU A 58 -2.77 -16.09 23.65
C GLU A 58 -2.73 -14.81 24.52
N PHE A 59 -3.55 -13.81 24.21
CA PHE A 59 -3.53 -12.50 24.88
C PHE A 59 -4.72 -12.25 25.81
N HIS A 60 -5.61 -13.22 25.98
CA HIS A 60 -6.87 -13.02 26.75
C HIS A 60 -6.63 -12.44 28.14
N ASP A 61 -5.67 -12.95 28.87
CA ASP A 61 -5.38 -12.52 30.26
C ASP A 61 -4.58 -11.21 30.32
N ARG A 62 -4.08 -10.70 29.18
CA ARG A 62 -3.21 -9.52 29.09
C ARG A 62 -3.78 -8.41 28.20
N ILE A 63 -5.10 -8.40 27.97
CA ILE A 63 -5.74 -7.45 27.04
C ILE A 63 -5.53 -6.00 27.43
N THR A 64 -5.60 -5.67 28.74
CA THR A 64 -5.30 -4.32 29.23
C THR A 64 -3.87 -3.90 28.84
N LYS A 65 -2.91 -4.81 28.95
CA LYS A 65 -1.51 -4.54 28.54
C LYS A 65 -1.37 -4.38 27.04
N VAL A 66 -2.18 -5.06 26.22
CA VAL A 66 -2.21 -4.84 24.77
C VAL A 66 -2.72 -3.43 24.45
N VAL A 67 -3.71 -2.91 25.17
CA VAL A 67 -4.17 -1.53 25.02
C VAL A 67 -3.07 -0.54 25.40
N GLU A 68 -2.41 -0.71 26.54
CA GLU A 68 -1.29 0.14 27.00
C GLU A 68 -0.15 0.13 25.98
N PHE A 69 0.20 -1.04 25.45
CA PHE A 69 1.21 -1.17 24.40
C PHE A 69 0.81 -0.48 23.08
N LEU A 70 -0.46 -0.56 22.67
CA LEU A 70 -0.97 0.15 21.50
C LEU A 70 -0.82 1.67 21.66
N ILE A 71 -1.15 2.21 22.82
CA ILE A 71 -0.98 3.65 23.12
C ILE A 71 0.51 4.03 23.15
N TYR A 72 1.34 3.19 23.75
CA TYR A 72 2.80 3.37 23.72
C TYR A 72 3.33 3.43 22.28
N LEU A 73 2.92 2.49 21.41
CA LEU A 73 3.30 2.48 19.99
C LEU A 73 2.82 3.73 19.24
N LEU A 74 1.64 4.24 19.56
CA LEU A 74 1.12 5.50 18.99
C LEU A 74 2.03 6.68 19.36
N ASN A 75 2.40 6.81 20.63
CA ASN A 75 3.31 7.86 21.11
C ASN A 75 4.69 7.75 20.43
N GLU A 76 5.23 6.54 20.29
CA GLU A 76 6.50 6.31 19.60
C GLU A 76 6.42 6.68 18.12
N LYS A 77 5.30 6.38 17.46
CA LYS A 77 5.05 6.79 16.06
C LYS A 77 5.01 8.31 15.92
N GLU A 78 4.41 9.02 16.87
CA GLU A 78 4.38 10.49 16.87
C GLU A 78 5.77 11.07 17.05
N ARG A 79 6.56 10.57 18.01
CA ARG A 79 7.96 10.98 18.24
C ARG A 79 8.83 10.78 17.01
N LEU A 80 8.74 9.60 16.39
CA LEU A 80 9.46 9.29 15.14
C LEU A 80 9.04 10.20 13.99
N SER A 81 7.74 10.48 13.84
CA SER A 81 7.22 11.35 12.79
C SER A 81 7.74 12.79 12.93
N VAL A 82 7.86 13.29 14.16
CA VAL A 82 8.47 14.61 14.43
C VAL A 82 9.95 14.61 14.08
N ALA A 83 10.69 13.56 14.43
CA ALA A 83 12.12 13.45 14.12
C ALA A 83 12.38 13.36 12.60
N ILE A 84 11.57 12.57 11.88
CA ILE A 84 11.61 12.48 10.40
C ILE A 84 11.35 13.86 9.77
N ARG A 85 10.31 14.57 10.23
CA ARG A 85 9.99 15.90 9.72
C ARG A 85 11.13 16.90 9.93
N LYS A 86 11.76 16.89 11.11
CA LYS A 86 12.92 17.74 11.40
C LYS A 86 14.10 17.42 10.47
N SER A 87 14.39 16.14 10.24
CA SER A 87 15.45 15.71 9.33
C SER A 87 15.18 16.15 7.89
N LYS A 88 13.92 15.99 7.40
CA LYS A 88 13.52 16.44 6.06
C LYS A 88 13.61 17.97 5.89
N ALA A 89 13.27 18.74 6.92
CA ALA A 89 13.34 20.20 6.89
C ALA A 89 14.77 20.75 6.72
N GLY A 90 15.78 19.94 6.99
CA GLY A 90 17.19 20.27 6.76
C GLY A 90 17.68 20.03 5.33
N LEU A 91 16.86 19.48 4.44
CA LEU A 91 17.19 19.23 3.04
C LEU A 91 16.95 20.46 2.16
N ASP A 92 17.71 20.57 1.07
CA ASP A 92 17.60 21.63 0.06
C ASP A 92 16.41 21.47 -0.90
N PHE A 93 15.62 20.41 -0.73
CA PHE A 93 14.44 20.08 -1.54
C PHE A 93 13.41 19.30 -0.73
N ASP A 94 12.15 19.39 -1.13
CA ASP A 94 11.06 18.62 -0.52
C ASP A 94 11.03 17.21 -1.11
N VAL A 95 11.46 16.22 -0.31
CA VAL A 95 11.53 14.81 -0.70
C VAL A 95 10.16 14.27 -1.12
N ASP A 96 9.09 14.60 -0.38
CA ASP A 96 7.76 14.05 -0.65
C ASP A 96 7.19 14.59 -1.96
N SER A 97 7.36 15.89 -2.22
CA SER A 97 7.00 16.50 -3.49
C SER A 97 7.78 15.92 -4.66
N GLU A 98 9.10 15.73 -4.52
CA GLU A 98 9.93 15.17 -5.59
C GLU A 98 9.63 13.68 -5.85
N VAL A 99 9.31 12.90 -4.85
CA VAL A 99 8.83 11.51 -5.02
C VAL A 99 7.54 11.49 -5.85
N SER A 100 6.57 12.34 -5.51
CA SER A 100 5.29 12.46 -6.24
C SER A 100 5.50 12.92 -7.70
N LEU A 101 6.32 13.96 -7.90
CA LEU A 101 6.65 14.45 -9.23
C LEU A 101 7.41 13.41 -10.06
N ASN A 102 8.28 12.62 -9.43
CA ASN A 102 9.02 11.59 -10.14
C ASN A 102 8.12 10.43 -10.58
N ALA A 103 7.15 10.04 -9.78
CA ALA A 103 6.11 9.11 -10.19
C ALA A 103 5.31 9.63 -11.39
N THR A 104 4.99 10.93 -11.40
CA THR A 104 4.31 11.58 -12.54
C THR A 104 5.19 11.57 -13.78
N ARG A 105 6.50 11.87 -13.67
CA ARG A 105 7.45 11.79 -14.79
C ARG A 105 7.51 10.38 -15.37
N GLN A 106 7.53 9.35 -14.54
CA GLN A 106 7.53 7.94 -14.97
C GLN A 106 6.26 7.59 -15.73
N SER A 107 5.09 7.98 -15.23
CA SER A 107 3.81 7.73 -15.90
C SER A 107 3.73 8.42 -17.28
N VAL A 108 4.23 9.66 -17.38
CA VAL A 108 4.34 10.35 -18.67
C VAL A 108 5.31 9.62 -19.60
N ALA A 109 6.47 9.17 -19.08
CA ALA A 109 7.45 8.43 -19.86
C ALA A 109 6.88 7.11 -20.41
N GLU A 110 6.07 6.38 -19.64
CA GLU A 110 5.36 5.17 -20.08
C GLU A 110 4.43 5.48 -21.28
N THR A 111 3.70 6.59 -21.19
CA THR A 111 2.83 7.04 -22.28
C THR A 111 3.64 7.35 -23.56
N LEU A 112 4.74 8.08 -23.42
CA LEU A 112 5.63 8.41 -24.56
C LEU A 112 6.33 7.16 -25.10
N THR A 113 6.68 6.19 -24.27
CA THR A 113 7.24 4.90 -24.70
C THR A 113 6.25 4.17 -25.59
N ARG A 114 4.98 4.06 -25.18
CA ARG A 114 3.93 3.48 -26.02
C ARG A 114 3.80 4.21 -27.35
N MET A 115 3.85 5.55 -27.38
CA MET A 115 3.82 6.32 -28.62
C MET A 115 5.05 6.06 -29.49
N ASN A 116 6.25 5.98 -28.90
CA ASN A 116 7.48 5.68 -29.64
C ASN A 116 7.45 4.30 -30.30
N ASP A 117 6.76 3.33 -29.70
CA ASP A 117 6.70 1.95 -30.18
C ASP A 117 5.61 1.71 -31.23
N LEU A 118 4.65 2.62 -31.36
CA LEU A 118 3.63 2.51 -32.39
C LEU A 118 4.25 2.50 -33.79
N ARG A 119 3.66 1.72 -34.71
CA ARG A 119 4.08 1.57 -36.08
C ARG A 119 2.93 1.87 -37.04
N ASN A 120 3.25 2.40 -38.21
CA ASN A 120 2.29 2.41 -39.29
C ASN A 120 1.94 0.97 -39.66
N SER A 121 0.69 0.74 -40.01
CA SER A 121 0.21 -0.57 -40.43
C SER A 121 -0.74 -0.46 -41.61
N GLU A 122 -0.77 -1.50 -42.41
CA GLU A 122 -1.70 -1.66 -43.51
C GLU A 122 -2.31 -3.05 -43.45
N GLN A 123 -3.62 -3.13 -43.58
CA GLN A 123 -4.35 -4.40 -43.60
C GLN A 123 -5.52 -4.35 -44.56
N ILE A 124 -5.81 -5.48 -45.20
CA ILE A 124 -7.01 -5.65 -46.03
C ILE A 124 -8.05 -6.37 -45.18
N ILE A 125 -9.21 -5.73 -45.06
CA ILE A 125 -10.38 -6.30 -44.35
C ILE A 125 -11.33 -6.82 -45.42
N SER A 126 -11.36 -8.14 -45.59
CA SER A 126 -12.19 -8.78 -46.63
C SER A 126 -13.67 -8.56 -46.32
N GLY A 127 -14.41 -8.10 -47.33
CA GLY A 127 -15.83 -7.79 -47.19
C GLY A 127 -16.16 -6.70 -46.15
N GLY A 128 -15.18 -5.91 -45.71
CA GLY A 128 -15.34 -4.90 -44.64
C GLY A 128 -16.11 -3.65 -45.04
N GLY A 129 -16.29 -3.43 -46.34
CA GLY A 129 -17.03 -2.31 -46.90
C GLY A 129 -18.31 -2.71 -47.62
N THR A 130 -19.22 -1.75 -47.80
CA THR A 130 -20.40 -1.91 -48.66
C THR A 130 -20.37 -0.86 -49.73
N GLY A 131 -20.34 -1.31 -50.99
CA GLY A 131 -20.56 -0.48 -52.17
C GLY A 131 -21.98 -0.66 -52.70
N TYR A 132 -22.36 0.22 -53.65
CA TYR A 132 -23.67 0.16 -54.31
C TYR A 132 -23.48 0.18 -55.81
N ARG A 133 -24.25 -0.63 -56.53
CA ARG A 133 -24.34 -0.66 -57.97
C ARG A 133 -25.80 -0.65 -58.43
N PHE A 134 -26.07 -0.17 -59.62
CA PHE A 134 -27.37 -0.30 -60.23
C PHE A 134 -27.49 -1.66 -60.95
N ASN A 135 -28.62 -2.33 -60.77
CA ASN A 135 -28.97 -3.53 -61.52
C ASN A 135 -29.56 -3.15 -62.90
N VAL A 136 -29.91 -4.14 -63.74
CA VAL A 136 -30.48 -3.95 -65.07
C VAL A 136 -31.81 -3.22 -65.05
N ASP A 137 -32.55 -3.23 -63.91
CA ASP A 137 -33.84 -2.56 -63.73
C ASP A 137 -33.66 -1.13 -63.17
N GLY A 138 -32.44 -0.63 -63.04
CA GLY A 138 -32.15 0.70 -62.50
C GLY A 138 -32.23 0.85 -61.00
N ASN A 139 -32.38 -0.27 -60.23
CA ASN A 139 -32.42 -0.25 -58.81
C ASN A 139 -31.00 -0.31 -58.20
N GLN A 140 -30.79 0.43 -57.11
CA GLN A 140 -29.52 0.41 -56.38
C GLN A 140 -29.43 -0.86 -55.54
N VAL A 141 -28.38 -1.67 -55.77
CA VAL A 141 -28.14 -2.95 -55.08
C VAL A 141 -26.79 -2.88 -54.33
N PRO A 142 -26.76 -3.22 -53.05
CA PRO A 142 -25.53 -3.25 -52.29
C PRO A 142 -24.64 -4.44 -52.69
N TYR A 143 -23.32 -4.26 -52.63
CA TYR A 143 -22.33 -5.34 -52.73
C TYR A 143 -21.26 -5.19 -51.67
N ARG A 144 -20.62 -6.29 -51.25
CA ARG A 144 -19.48 -6.29 -50.34
C ARG A 144 -18.19 -6.03 -51.13
N CYS A 145 -17.33 -5.20 -50.54
CA CYS A 145 -16.00 -4.95 -51.08
C CYS A 145 -14.95 -5.03 -49.96
N ASP A 146 -13.74 -5.33 -50.34
CA ASP A 146 -12.62 -5.30 -49.41
C ASP A 146 -12.25 -3.86 -49.07
N VAL A 147 -11.81 -3.64 -47.83
CA VAL A 147 -11.36 -2.34 -47.33
C VAL A 147 -9.88 -2.42 -47.01
N LYS A 148 -9.09 -1.61 -47.73
CA LYS A 148 -7.71 -1.36 -47.35
C LYS A 148 -7.68 -0.33 -46.24
N ARG A 149 -7.34 -0.78 -45.03
CA ARG A 149 -7.16 0.10 -43.85
C ARG A 149 -5.68 0.43 -43.72
N VAL A 150 -5.34 1.70 -43.81
CA VAL A 150 -3.99 2.23 -43.56
C VAL A 150 -4.06 3.01 -42.25
N THR A 151 -3.26 2.61 -41.25
CA THR A 151 -3.11 3.33 -39.99
C THR A 151 -1.73 3.98 -39.99
N THR A 152 -1.68 5.30 -39.86
CA THR A 152 -0.45 6.08 -39.77
C THR A 152 -0.39 6.83 -38.46
N ILE A 153 0.83 6.96 -37.91
CA ILE A 153 1.02 7.83 -36.75
C ILE A 153 0.89 9.29 -37.19
N ASN A 154 0.26 10.12 -36.36
CA ASN A 154 -0.03 11.52 -36.62
C ASN A 154 0.83 12.52 -35.83
N TYR A 155 1.98 12.06 -35.36
CA TYR A 155 2.92 12.85 -34.55
C TYR A 155 4.37 12.64 -35.03
N ASP A 156 5.26 13.59 -34.68
CA ASP A 156 6.70 13.46 -34.93
C ASP A 156 7.35 12.54 -33.87
N ARG A 157 7.77 11.36 -34.33
CA ARG A 157 8.43 10.36 -33.48
C ARG A 157 9.76 10.85 -32.89
N ASN A 158 10.49 11.73 -33.61
CA ASN A 158 11.77 12.23 -33.10
C ASN A 158 11.55 13.17 -31.90
N VAL A 159 10.50 14.00 -31.96
CA VAL A 159 10.11 14.83 -30.82
C VAL A 159 9.77 13.93 -29.60
N ILE A 160 8.94 12.89 -29.80
CA ILE A 160 8.58 11.94 -28.71
C ILE A 160 9.84 11.29 -28.14
N ARG A 161 10.75 10.81 -28.96
CA ARG A 161 12.00 10.17 -28.50
C ARG A 161 12.89 11.13 -27.70
N ASN A 162 13.01 12.37 -28.14
CA ASN A 162 13.81 13.38 -27.47
C ASN A 162 13.22 13.73 -26.10
N GLU A 163 11.91 13.93 -26.02
CA GLU A 163 11.24 14.22 -24.74
C GLU A 163 11.29 13.02 -23.78
N LEU A 164 11.12 11.81 -24.29
CA LEU A 164 11.28 10.58 -23.51
C LEU A 164 12.69 10.48 -22.91
N THR A 165 13.73 10.74 -23.69
CA THR A 165 15.12 10.73 -23.20
C THR A 165 15.35 11.77 -22.11
N LYS A 166 14.81 12.99 -22.26
CA LYS A 166 14.92 14.04 -21.24
C LYS A 166 14.20 13.65 -19.93
N LEU A 167 12.98 13.06 -20.05
CA LEU A 167 12.21 12.60 -18.90
C LEU A 167 12.92 11.49 -18.12
N HIS A 168 13.46 10.48 -18.83
CA HIS A 168 14.23 9.41 -18.19
C HIS A 168 15.44 9.97 -17.45
N LYS A 169 16.24 10.79 -18.12
CA LYS A 169 17.42 11.42 -17.50
C LYS A 169 17.04 12.20 -16.24
N LYS A 170 15.97 13.01 -16.30
CA LYS A 170 15.51 13.78 -15.14
C LYS A 170 14.98 12.89 -14.03
N ALA A 171 14.25 11.82 -14.36
CA ALA A 171 13.75 10.87 -13.38
C ALA A 171 14.90 10.15 -12.67
N ASP A 172 15.92 9.72 -13.39
CA ASP A 172 17.11 9.05 -12.85
C ASP A 172 17.92 9.98 -11.93
N GLU A 173 18.15 11.24 -12.34
CA GLU A 173 18.84 12.25 -11.55
C GLU A 173 18.11 12.51 -10.21
N ILE A 174 16.79 12.63 -10.23
CA ILE A 174 15.98 12.85 -9.03
C ILE A 174 15.95 11.60 -8.15
N SER A 175 15.81 10.40 -8.73
CA SER A 175 15.88 9.15 -7.98
C SER A 175 17.20 9.01 -7.23
N ALA A 176 18.32 9.27 -7.91
CA ALA A 176 19.64 9.23 -7.28
C ALA A 176 19.77 10.27 -6.15
N LYS A 177 19.22 11.48 -6.33
CA LYS A 177 19.22 12.53 -5.29
C LYS A 177 18.40 12.12 -4.07
N ILE A 178 17.21 11.53 -4.28
CA ILE A 178 16.36 11.01 -3.21
C ILE A 178 17.09 9.89 -2.46
N ASP A 179 17.62 8.90 -3.17
CA ASP A 179 18.32 7.76 -2.58
C ASP A 179 19.51 8.20 -1.74
N LEU A 180 20.30 9.14 -2.24
CA LEU A 180 21.42 9.72 -1.48
C LEU A 180 20.93 10.39 -0.19
N SER A 181 19.87 11.21 -0.28
CA SER A 181 19.31 11.89 0.88
C SER A 181 18.76 10.93 1.93
N LEU A 182 18.13 9.82 1.50
CA LEU A 182 17.61 8.81 2.40
C LEU A 182 18.70 8.12 3.25
N VAL A 183 19.91 7.95 2.70
CA VAL A 183 21.01 7.29 3.42
C VAL A 183 21.94 8.25 4.16
N THR A 184 22.03 9.51 3.70
CA THR A 184 22.94 10.50 4.32
C THR A 184 22.28 11.35 5.39
N SER A 185 20.96 11.59 5.31
CA SER A 185 20.26 12.42 6.29
C SER A 185 20.06 11.70 7.60
N SER A 186 20.52 12.30 8.69
CA SER A 186 20.41 11.76 10.04
C SER A 186 19.04 12.10 10.64
N VAL A 187 18.42 11.12 11.28
CA VAL A 187 17.19 11.27 12.08
C VAL A 187 17.57 11.06 13.55
N ASP A 188 17.33 12.10 14.35
CA ASP A 188 17.58 12.07 15.79
C ASP A 188 16.43 11.35 16.50
N TYR A 189 16.52 10.03 16.48
CA TYR A 189 15.56 9.14 17.14
C TYR A 189 16.26 7.85 17.57
N ASN A 190 16.01 7.46 18.83
CA ASN A 190 16.52 6.20 19.38
C ASN A 190 15.36 5.19 19.47
N PRO A 191 15.39 4.10 18.66
CA PRO A 191 14.34 3.10 18.67
C PRO A 191 14.26 2.37 20.00
N PRO A 192 13.05 2.16 20.56
CA PRO A 192 12.89 1.43 21.82
C PRO A 192 13.10 -0.08 21.70
N PHE A 193 13.08 -0.62 20.49
CA PHE A 193 13.30 -2.05 20.20
C PHE A 193 13.94 -2.24 18.82
N GLU A 194 14.51 -3.41 18.58
CA GLU A 194 15.16 -3.74 17.30
C GLU A 194 14.13 -3.89 16.16
N ILE A 195 14.55 -3.57 14.93
CA ILE A 195 13.68 -3.61 13.76
C ILE A 195 13.19 -5.03 13.41
N ASN A 196 13.98 -6.05 13.75
CA ASN A 196 13.67 -7.45 13.42
C ASN A 196 12.91 -8.19 14.53
N ILE A 197 12.66 -7.54 15.66
CA ILE A 197 11.93 -8.15 16.79
C ILE A 197 10.51 -8.56 16.37
N SER A 198 9.97 -9.64 16.95
CA SER A 198 8.58 -10.03 16.78
C SER A 198 7.63 -9.12 17.57
N PHE A 199 6.33 -9.15 17.29
CA PHE A 199 5.32 -8.45 18.10
C PHE A 199 5.31 -8.99 19.54
N ALA A 200 5.33 -10.30 19.71
CA ALA A 200 5.30 -10.95 21.03
C ALA A 200 6.52 -10.52 21.87
N ASP A 201 7.73 -10.60 21.33
CA ASP A 201 8.94 -10.21 22.05
C ASP A 201 8.98 -8.72 22.40
N ALA A 202 8.48 -7.85 21.50
CA ALA A 202 8.39 -6.41 21.76
C ALA A 202 7.36 -6.11 22.85
N PHE A 203 6.23 -6.80 22.86
CA PHE A 203 5.19 -6.70 23.86
C PHE A 203 5.67 -7.22 25.22
N ASP A 204 6.35 -8.36 25.27
CA ASP A 204 6.93 -8.91 26.49
C ASP A 204 8.05 -8.01 27.06
N SER A 205 8.87 -7.41 26.20
CA SER A 205 9.87 -6.41 26.62
C SER A 205 9.23 -5.15 27.20
N PHE A 206 8.07 -4.72 26.70
CA PHE A 206 7.31 -3.59 27.21
C PHE A 206 6.73 -3.92 28.59
N THR A 207 6.03 -5.05 28.73
CA THR A 207 5.41 -5.47 29.99
C THR A 207 6.44 -5.76 31.08
N GLY A 208 7.59 -6.39 30.76
CA GLY A 208 8.63 -6.69 31.71
C GLY A 208 9.44 -5.47 32.18
N LYS A 209 9.33 -4.30 31.52
CA LYS A 209 9.88 -3.04 32.02
C LYS A 209 8.99 -2.38 33.06
N GLU A 210 7.66 -2.49 32.91
CA GLU A 210 6.69 -1.93 33.87
C GLU A 210 6.66 -2.68 35.21
N GLU A 211 7.00 -3.97 35.25
CA GLU A 211 7.08 -4.74 36.50
C GLU A 211 8.35 -4.39 37.32
N LYS A 212 9.28 -3.59 36.80
CA LYS A 212 10.53 -3.21 37.47
C LYS A 212 10.59 -1.74 37.90
N GLU A 213 9.58 -0.93 37.58
CA GLU A 213 9.38 0.43 38.06
C GLU A 213 8.33 0.46 39.17
#